data_242fabf9834e999a2ca39dace28d32ac
#
_entry.id   242fabf9834e999a2ca39dace28d32ac
#
_cell.length_a   1.000
_cell.length_b   1.000
_cell.length_c   1.000
_cell.angle_alpha   90.00
_cell.angle_beta   90.00
_cell.angle_gamma   90.00
#
_symmetry.space_group_name_H-M   'P 1'
#
loop_
_entity.id
_entity.type
_entity.pdbx_description
1 polymer ?
#
loop_
_entity_poly.entity_id
_entity_poly.type
_entity_poly.pdbx_seq_one_letter_code
_entity_poly.pdbx_strand_id
1 'polypeptide(L)'
;MGECVEKLPCPKCGSSDALQVFQEEDGSFNGLCYACKEYYHNPYEGGVVHNKKERKFEYKRADPTKLPVGSIPERKICLTVNQTYGVRVAYSEEDGKTVVKSYYPDMKGGQIVGWEERDHINKRFSAIGDRKGALDLWGKSVAMRNNGKKLFITEGRLDALSLYQTIIDHTAAKWKHLKPSVVSLTRGASGAVKDIINNREFVESFDEVILVFDSDEVGKKAVRDVTKTFPLFKAVDLSLKDANDMIMEGRSKELFDQCMWNAHPVRQGTVLDVSDFLKDALIKPKMGVETPWPTVTELTYGFRPHTIHIVGAAPKIGKSDHVYQTLHHMVYKMGIKVGVFDLENPPQKTAKKIASKQAGIDYTRPDVGYEDSDLVDHLLMMEGLAKFYDRGASRDWADIRGAMEEMYLLDGVTFFTLDPITALISRFSSSEANDVLNEICTDMADFVHKFPVTLVNYSHVNPKQKGKKPHEEGARVLSSEFTGSRAMEKWFHYGWGIRRDRSPDCPLERRDVSTLDLLFDRDFGNSGSVELFFNK
;
A
#
# COMPACT_ATOMS: atom_id res chain seq x y z
N MET A 1 -14.73 21.85 26.24
CA MET A 1 -14.03 20.87 27.12
C MET A 1 -12.67 21.46 27.39
N GLY A 2 -12.29 21.60 28.64
CA GLY A 2 -10.98 22.08 29.03
C GLY A 2 -9.85 21.20 28.51
N GLU A 3 -8.63 21.65 28.62
CA GLU A 3 -7.44 20.88 28.29
C GLU A 3 -7.26 19.74 29.32
N CYS A 4 -6.86 18.53 28.86
CA CYS A 4 -6.60 17.42 29.77
C CYS A 4 -5.34 17.71 30.58
N VAL A 5 -5.51 17.95 31.90
CA VAL A 5 -4.42 18.32 32.79
C VAL A 5 -3.70 17.12 33.41
N GLU A 6 -4.39 15.98 33.57
CA GLU A 6 -3.81 14.78 34.17
C GLU A 6 -4.57 13.50 33.79
N LYS A 7 -3.90 12.34 33.88
CA LYS A 7 -4.52 11.02 33.75
C LYS A 7 -4.37 10.24 35.05
N LEU A 8 -5.48 9.73 35.56
CA LEU A 8 -5.54 9.01 36.84
C LEU A 8 -6.04 7.57 36.67
N PRO A 9 -5.76 6.67 37.61
CA PRO A 9 -6.41 5.37 37.66
C PRO A 9 -7.92 5.53 37.88
N CYS A 10 -8.72 4.73 37.17
CA CYS A 10 -10.16 4.76 37.32
C CYS A 10 -10.61 3.90 38.51
N PRO A 11 -11.27 4.47 39.56
CA PRO A 11 -11.72 3.72 40.71
C PRO A 11 -12.76 2.63 40.39
N LYS A 12 -13.52 2.78 39.29
CA LYS A 12 -14.60 1.86 38.94
C LYS A 12 -14.10 0.65 38.14
N CYS A 13 -13.25 0.84 37.13
CA CYS A 13 -12.83 -0.25 36.26
C CYS A 13 -11.38 -0.70 36.45
N GLY A 14 -10.63 -0.05 37.37
CA GLY A 14 -9.24 -0.42 37.67
C GLY A 14 -8.22 -0.10 36.60
N SER A 15 -8.60 0.56 35.49
CA SER A 15 -7.65 1.00 34.45
C SER A 15 -6.68 2.02 35.05
N SER A 16 -5.37 1.87 34.75
CA SER A 16 -4.29 2.64 35.39
C SER A 16 -4.22 4.10 34.94
N ASP A 17 -4.76 4.46 33.74
CA ASP A 17 -4.55 5.75 33.08
C ASP A 17 -5.72 6.24 32.23
N ALA A 18 -6.86 5.54 32.26
CA ALA A 18 -7.99 5.85 31.39
C ALA A 18 -8.90 7.00 31.93
N LEU A 19 -8.75 7.42 33.16
CA LEU A 19 -9.49 8.57 33.73
C LEU A 19 -8.72 9.85 33.37
N GLN A 20 -9.22 10.59 32.38
CA GLN A 20 -8.66 11.89 32.01
C GLN A 20 -9.36 13.00 32.76
N VAL A 21 -8.57 13.88 33.37
CA VAL A 21 -9.03 15.01 34.18
C VAL A 21 -8.92 16.29 33.37
N PHE A 22 -9.97 17.10 33.41
CA PHE A 22 -10.08 18.38 32.72
C PHE A 22 -10.33 19.49 33.72
N GLN A 23 -9.67 20.64 33.55
CA GLN A 23 -9.94 21.83 34.31
C GLN A 23 -10.93 22.73 33.57
N GLU A 24 -11.98 23.17 34.26
CA GLU A 24 -12.96 24.11 33.73
C GLU A 24 -12.51 25.56 34.01
N GLU A 25 -13.13 26.52 33.33
CA GLU A 25 -12.77 27.96 33.43
C GLU A 25 -12.99 28.55 34.83
N ASP A 26 -13.85 27.94 35.64
CA ASP A 26 -14.10 28.33 37.03
C ASP A 26 -13.10 27.71 38.02
N GLY A 27 -12.08 26.99 37.53
CA GLY A 27 -11.05 26.33 38.34
C GLY A 27 -11.46 24.96 38.89
N SER A 28 -12.68 24.47 38.65
CA SER A 28 -13.13 23.13 39.04
C SER A 28 -12.55 22.06 38.14
N PHE A 29 -12.53 20.80 38.60
CA PHE A 29 -12.01 19.67 37.83
C PHE A 29 -13.11 18.65 37.59
N ASN A 30 -13.13 18.14 36.34
CA ASN A 30 -13.99 17.06 35.92
C ASN A 30 -13.16 15.92 35.34
N GLY A 31 -13.63 14.68 35.45
CA GLY A 31 -12.94 13.51 34.90
C GLY A 31 -13.87 12.61 34.10
N LEU A 32 -13.35 12.06 32.99
CA LEU A 32 -14.02 11.04 32.20
C LEU A 32 -13.11 9.84 32.02
N CYS A 33 -13.57 8.67 32.45
CA CYS A 33 -12.86 7.43 32.15
C CYS A 33 -13.17 6.96 30.75
N TYR A 34 -12.16 6.89 29.88
CA TYR A 34 -12.33 6.46 28.48
C TYR A 34 -12.52 4.94 28.33
N ALA A 35 -12.16 4.15 29.34
CA ALA A 35 -12.34 2.69 29.34
C ALA A 35 -13.79 2.29 29.69
N CYS A 36 -14.35 2.79 30.82
CA CYS A 36 -15.69 2.42 31.26
C CYS A 36 -16.77 3.52 31.06
N LYS A 37 -16.36 4.67 30.46
CA LYS A 37 -17.23 5.81 30.16
C LYS A 37 -17.87 6.46 31.41
N GLU A 38 -17.31 6.22 32.61
CA GLU A 38 -17.76 6.84 33.84
C GLU A 38 -17.25 8.27 33.95
N TYR A 39 -18.12 9.16 34.41
CA TYR A 39 -17.84 10.57 34.64
C TYR A 39 -17.66 10.88 36.14
N TYR A 40 -16.64 11.65 36.49
CA TYR A 40 -16.31 12.05 37.88
C TYR A 40 -16.37 13.56 37.99
N HIS A 41 -17.10 14.04 38.98
CA HIS A 41 -17.06 15.44 39.40
C HIS A 41 -16.00 15.57 40.51
N ASN A 42 -15.01 16.42 40.31
CA ASN A 42 -13.82 16.55 41.15
C ASN A 42 -13.10 15.20 41.45
N PRO A 43 -12.38 14.64 40.50
CA PRO A 43 -11.74 13.32 40.65
C PRO A 43 -10.64 13.27 41.73
N TYR A 44 -10.23 14.40 42.29
CA TYR A 44 -9.23 14.48 43.36
C TYR A 44 -9.80 14.29 44.77
N GLU A 45 -11.12 14.41 44.98
CA GLU A 45 -11.78 14.30 46.29
C GLU A 45 -12.55 12.98 46.46
N GLY A 46 -12.02 11.85 46.01
CA GLY A 46 -12.64 10.53 46.25
C GLY A 46 -14.00 10.32 45.58
N GLY A 47 -14.14 10.85 44.40
CA GLY A 47 -15.18 10.75 43.39
C GLY A 47 -16.55 10.19 43.80
N VAL A 48 -17.49 11.03 44.16
CA VAL A 48 -18.91 10.62 44.24
C VAL A 48 -19.43 10.49 42.81
N VAL A 49 -19.81 9.26 42.39
CA VAL A 49 -20.50 9.00 41.14
C VAL A 49 -21.86 9.70 41.20
N HIS A 50 -21.98 10.82 40.55
CA HIS A 50 -23.30 11.38 40.29
C HIS A 50 -23.91 10.68 39.09
N ASN A 51 -24.90 9.85 39.34
CA ASN A 51 -25.83 9.44 38.31
C ASN A 51 -26.27 10.70 37.54
N LYS A 52 -26.08 10.68 36.23
CA LYS A 52 -26.57 11.69 35.31
C LYS A 52 -28.04 11.98 35.63
N LYS A 53 -28.33 12.96 36.47
CA LYS A 53 -29.57 13.68 36.30
C LYS A 53 -29.38 14.41 34.99
N GLU A 54 -30.07 13.91 33.96
CA GLU A 54 -30.27 14.66 32.73
C GLU A 54 -30.71 16.08 33.12
N ARG A 55 -29.81 17.03 33.15
CA ARG A 55 -30.19 18.41 32.98
C ARG A 55 -30.68 18.51 31.54
N LYS A 56 -31.95 18.24 31.32
CA LYS A 56 -32.66 18.78 30.19
C LYS A 56 -32.59 20.29 30.29
N PHE A 57 -31.48 20.88 29.81
CA PHE A 57 -31.60 22.21 29.27
C PHE A 57 -32.55 22.06 28.09
N GLU A 58 -33.81 22.38 28.27
CA GLU A 58 -34.72 22.70 27.21
C GLU A 58 -34.17 23.95 26.50
N TYR A 59 -33.14 23.79 25.67
CA TYR A 59 -33.00 24.70 24.58
C TYR A 59 -34.29 24.53 23.78
N LYS A 60 -35.16 25.54 23.80
CA LYS A 60 -36.26 25.63 22.84
C LYS A 60 -35.62 25.63 21.45
N ARG A 61 -35.44 24.44 20.87
CA ARG A 61 -34.97 24.34 19.52
C ARG A 61 -35.99 25.05 18.66
N ALA A 62 -35.54 25.96 17.79
CA ALA A 62 -36.42 26.60 16.84
C ALA A 62 -37.11 25.53 16.01
N ASP A 63 -38.40 25.66 15.81
CA ASP A 63 -39.15 24.82 14.89
C ASP A 63 -38.81 25.25 13.45
N PRO A 64 -38.06 24.45 12.67
CA PRO A 64 -37.62 24.86 11.35
C PRO A 64 -38.77 25.15 10.39
N THR A 65 -39.96 24.56 10.63
CA THR A 65 -41.13 24.80 9.76
C THR A 65 -41.63 26.24 9.82
N LYS A 66 -41.35 26.94 10.91
CA LYS A 66 -41.76 28.35 11.12
C LYS A 66 -40.70 29.35 10.66
N LEU A 67 -39.52 28.88 10.31
CA LEU A 67 -38.43 29.76 9.84
C LEU A 67 -38.62 30.14 8.36
N PRO A 68 -38.14 31.31 7.97
CA PRO A 68 -38.19 31.74 6.57
C PRO A 68 -37.24 30.93 5.69
N VAL A 69 -37.53 30.86 4.40
CA VAL A 69 -36.55 30.53 3.38
C VAL A 69 -35.73 31.81 3.05
N GLY A 70 -34.42 31.73 3.15
CA GLY A 70 -33.52 32.85 2.92
C GLY A 70 -32.33 32.47 2.05
N SER A 71 -31.61 33.46 1.52
CA SER A 71 -30.28 33.27 0.95
C SER A 71 -29.26 32.97 2.05
N ILE A 72 -28.10 32.44 1.70
CA ILE A 72 -26.93 32.28 2.61
C ILE A 72 -25.77 33.07 1.97
N PRO A 73 -25.74 34.40 2.13
CA PRO A 73 -24.77 35.26 1.43
C PRO A 73 -23.33 34.92 1.79
N GLU A 74 -23.08 34.55 3.03
CA GLU A 74 -21.76 34.15 3.56
C GLU A 74 -21.21 32.89 2.88
N ARG A 75 -22.07 32.18 2.15
CA ARG A 75 -21.73 30.98 1.36
C ARG A 75 -22.05 31.14 -0.12
N LYS A 76 -22.41 32.37 -0.55
CA LYS A 76 -22.80 32.73 -1.92
C LYS A 76 -23.97 31.89 -2.46
N ILE A 77 -24.90 31.44 -1.61
CA ILE A 77 -26.09 30.68 -2.03
C ILE A 77 -27.28 31.63 -2.14
N CYS A 78 -27.88 31.66 -3.33
CA CYS A 78 -29.02 32.56 -3.60
C CYS A 78 -30.35 31.99 -3.07
N LEU A 79 -31.31 32.89 -2.90
CA LEU A 79 -32.66 32.59 -2.40
C LEU A 79 -33.37 31.50 -3.24
N THR A 80 -33.29 31.59 -4.56
CA THR A 80 -34.00 30.69 -5.48
C THR A 80 -33.56 29.22 -5.35
N VAL A 81 -32.28 28.99 -5.05
CA VAL A 81 -31.74 27.67 -4.82
C VAL A 81 -32.27 27.10 -3.50
N ASN A 82 -32.23 27.88 -2.42
CA ASN A 82 -32.80 27.49 -1.13
C ASN A 82 -34.32 27.27 -1.19
N GLN A 83 -35.05 28.06 -1.99
CA GLN A 83 -36.48 27.80 -2.25
C GLN A 83 -36.69 26.47 -2.94
N THR A 84 -35.85 26.11 -3.90
CA THR A 84 -35.95 24.86 -4.65
C THR A 84 -35.78 23.65 -3.73
N TYR A 85 -34.85 23.72 -2.78
CA TYR A 85 -34.53 22.62 -1.85
C TYR A 85 -35.25 22.70 -0.50
N GLY A 86 -36.03 23.76 -0.25
CA GLY A 86 -36.78 23.96 0.99
C GLY A 86 -35.91 24.28 2.21
N VAL A 87 -34.72 24.86 2.00
CA VAL A 87 -33.80 25.22 3.07
C VAL A 87 -34.33 26.41 3.86
N ARG A 88 -34.33 26.30 5.19
CA ARG A 88 -34.73 27.35 6.11
C ARG A 88 -33.53 27.99 6.76
N VAL A 89 -33.63 29.27 7.12
CA VAL A 89 -32.54 30.02 7.77
C VAL A 89 -33.02 30.73 9.03
N ALA A 90 -32.11 30.81 10.01
CA ALA A 90 -32.29 31.70 11.16
C ALA A 90 -31.25 32.83 11.07
N TYR A 91 -31.74 34.04 11.29
CA TYR A 91 -30.89 35.22 11.29
C TYR A 91 -30.42 35.57 12.70
N SER A 92 -29.29 36.27 12.78
CA SER A 92 -28.76 36.81 14.02
C SER A 92 -29.80 37.74 14.68
N GLU A 93 -29.96 37.64 16.01
CA GLU A 93 -30.79 38.54 16.78
C GLU A 93 -30.22 39.96 16.87
N GLU A 94 -28.91 40.12 16.62
CA GLU A 94 -28.20 41.40 16.70
C GLU A 94 -28.49 42.31 15.49
N ASP A 95 -28.48 41.75 14.26
CA ASP A 95 -28.60 42.53 13.03
C ASP A 95 -29.82 42.18 12.17
N GLY A 96 -30.46 41.04 12.48
CA GLY A 96 -31.62 40.54 11.71
C GLY A 96 -31.32 40.17 10.26
N LYS A 97 -30.04 40.08 9.86
CA LYS A 97 -29.61 39.92 8.46
C LYS A 97 -28.61 38.79 8.28
N THR A 98 -27.64 38.63 9.17
CA THR A 98 -26.61 37.59 9.11
C THR A 98 -27.23 36.23 9.38
N VAL A 99 -27.01 35.25 8.49
CA VAL A 99 -27.50 33.90 8.68
C VAL A 99 -26.59 33.17 9.67
N VAL A 100 -27.13 32.88 10.84
CA VAL A 100 -26.42 32.14 11.92
C VAL A 100 -26.63 30.64 11.85
N LYS A 101 -27.79 30.19 11.36
CA LYS A 101 -28.09 28.77 11.17
C LYS A 101 -28.86 28.51 9.89
N SER A 102 -28.64 27.35 9.30
CA SER A 102 -29.44 26.81 8.20
C SER A 102 -29.96 25.42 8.54
N TYR A 103 -31.17 25.14 8.03
CA TYR A 103 -31.91 23.92 8.30
C TYR A 103 -32.26 23.24 6.99
N TYR A 104 -31.83 21.99 6.85
CA TYR A 104 -31.98 21.20 5.66
C TYR A 104 -32.99 20.06 5.92
N PRO A 105 -34.09 19.96 5.16
CA PRO A 105 -35.11 18.95 5.38
C PRO A 105 -34.61 17.55 5.04
N ASP A 106 -34.73 16.60 5.96
CA ASP A 106 -34.51 15.18 5.69
C ASP A 106 -35.81 14.51 5.33
N MET A 107 -35.78 13.69 4.29
CA MET A 107 -36.94 13.02 3.75
C MET A 107 -36.85 11.52 3.84
N LYS A 108 -38.01 10.88 3.95
CA LYS A 108 -38.21 9.44 3.82
C LYS A 108 -39.47 9.18 3.05
N GLY A 109 -39.33 8.53 1.89
CA GLY A 109 -40.49 8.29 1.01
C GLY A 109 -41.18 9.57 0.55
N GLY A 110 -40.43 10.67 0.36
CA GLY A 110 -40.93 11.97 -0.06
C GLY A 110 -41.56 12.83 1.04
N GLN A 111 -41.61 12.38 2.29
CA GLN A 111 -42.11 13.14 3.45
C GLN A 111 -40.99 13.64 4.34
N ILE A 112 -41.10 14.88 4.84
CA ILE A 112 -40.13 15.43 5.79
C ILE A 112 -40.27 14.72 7.13
N VAL A 113 -39.21 14.05 7.58
CA VAL A 113 -39.15 13.30 8.84
C VAL A 113 -38.24 14.00 9.88
N GLY A 114 -37.45 14.96 9.45
CA GLY A 114 -36.54 15.68 10.31
C GLY A 114 -35.79 16.77 9.56
N TRP A 115 -34.83 17.34 10.24
CA TRP A 115 -33.98 18.41 9.71
C TRP A 115 -32.55 18.22 10.19
N GLU A 116 -31.60 18.61 9.37
CA GLU A 116 -30.24 18.86 9.81
C GLU A 116 -30.05 20.35 10.03
N GLU A 117 -29.66 20.72 11.22
CA GLU A 117 -29.24 22.10 11.56
C GLU A 117 -27.74 22.22 11.34
N ARG A 118 -27.32 23.24 10.62
CA ARG A 118 -25.93 23.70 10.52
C ARG A 118 -25.79 25.04 11.23
N ASP A 119 -25.00 25.08 12.27
CA ASP A 119 -24.58 26.32 12.93
C ASP A 119 -23.34 26.88 12.20
N HIS A 120 -23.49 28.06 11.61
CA HIS A 120 -22.43 28.70 10.81
C HIS A 120 -21.36 29.35 11.68
N ILE A 121 -21.70 29.73 12.92
CA ILE A 121 -20.79 30.37 13.88
C ILE A 121 -19.88 29.31 14.49
N ASN A 122 -20.48 28.28 15.09
CA ASN A 122 -19.74 27.24 15.82
C ASN A 122 -19.31 26.05 14.92
N LYS A 123 -19.63 26.08 13.63
CA LYS A 123 -19.35 25.00 12.65
C LYS A 123 -19.82 23.63 13.10
N ARG A 124 -21.00 23.56 13.77
CA ARG A 124 -21.57 22.33 14.31
C ARG A 124 -22.79 21.89 13.50
N PHE A 125 -23.02 20.58 13.51
CA PHE A 125 -24.22 19.98 12.96
C PHE A 125 -25.05 19.34 14.05
N SER A 126 -26.36 19.48 14.00
CA SER A 126 -27.27 18.78 14.89
C SER A 126 -28.50 18.26 14.14
N ALA A 127 -29.10 17.21 14.67
CA ALA A 127 -30.26 16.56 14.08
C ALA A 127 -31.52 16.95 14.84
N ILE A 128 -32.61 17.20 14.11
CA ILE A 128 -33.94 17.50 14.64
C ILE A 128 -34.94 16.52 14.01
N GLY A 129 -35.80 15.91 14.83
CA GLY A 129 -36.82 14.96 14.35
C GLY A 129 -36.34 13.50 14.32
N ASP A 130 -37.15 12.62 13.76
CA ASP A 130 -36.84 11.18 13.66
C ASP A 130 -36.10 10.84 12.35
N ARG A 131 -34.79 10.78 12.45
CA ARG A 131 -33.88 10.43 11.33
C ARG A 131 -33.44 8.96 11.36
N LYS A 132 -34.18 8.10 12.05
CA LYS A 132 -33.82 6.67 12.14
C LYS A 132 -34.11 5.93 10.84
N GLY A 133 -33.25 4.97 10.51
CA GLY A 133 -33.40 4.11 9.35
C GLY A 133 -32.82 4.68 8.05
N ALA A 134 -33.35 4.22 6.92
CA ALA A 134 -32.94 4.67 5.60
C ALA A 134 -33.65 5.98 5.25
N LEU A 135 -32.87 7.01 4.97
CA LEU A 135 -33.36 8.30 4.45
C LEU A 135 -33.26 8.33 2.93
N ASP A 136 -34.08 9.16 2.31
CA ASP A 136 -33.88 9.54 0.93
C ASP A 136 -32.58 10.36 0.81
N LEU A 137 -31.84 10.22 -0.30
CA LEU A 137 -30.74 11.15 -0.59
C LEU A 137 -31.28 12.58 -0.52
N TRP A 138 -30.52 13.47 0.13
CA TRP A 138 -30.98 14.84 0.28
C TRP A 138 -31.14 15.52 -1.10
N GLY A 139 -32.27 16.10 -1.37
CA GLY A 139 -32.60 16.66 -2.68
C GLY A 139 -33.21 15.67 -3.68
N LYS A 140 -33.43 14.39 -3.32
CA LYS A 140 -34.05 13.37 -4.19
C LYS A 140 -35.37 13.84 -4.79
N SER A 141 -36.25 14.45 -3.98
CA SER A 141 -37.54 14.97 -4.45
C SER A 141 -37.41 16.11 -5.47
N VAL A 142 -36.32 16.87 -5.40
CA VAL A 142 -35.98 17.91 -6.38
C VAL A 142 -35.51 17.24 -7.68
N ALA A 143 -34.58 16.31 -7.57
CA ALA A 143 -34.01 15.60 -8.71
C ALA A 143 -35.07 14.81 -9.50
N MET A 144 -36.03 14.19 -8.80
CA MET A 144 -37.17 13.48 -9.44
C MET A 144 -38.13 14.38 -10.25
N ARG A 145 -38.21 15.66 -9.93
CA ARG A 145 -39.00 16.64 -10.70
C ARG A 145 -38.25 17.20 -11.91
N ASN A 146 -36.94 16.98 -11.97
CA ASN A 146 -36.08 17.47 -13.02
C ASN A 146 -35.93 16.43 -14.14
N ASN A 147 -35.76 16.90 -15.38
CA ASN A 147 -35.65 16.03 -16.56
C ASN A 147 -34.18 15.76 -16.95
N GLY A 148 -33.26 15.96 -16.02
CA GLY A 148 -31.83 15.71 -16.26
C GLY A 148 -31.54 14.21 -16.35
N LYS A 149 -30.73 13.83 -17.33
CA LYS A 149 -30.26 12.43 -17.49
C LYS A 149 -29.04 12.10 -16.60
N LYS A 150 -28.37 13.13 -16.09
CA LYS A 150 -27.22 13.00 -15.21
C LYS A 150 -27.63 13.29 -13.77
N LEU A 151 -27.20 12.42 -12.85
CA LEU A 151 -27.32 12.63 -11.41
C LEU A 151 -25.95 13.00 -10.85
N PHE A 152 -25.89 14.12 -10.12
CA PHE A 152 -24.72 14.52 -9.36
C PHE A 152 -24.95 14.21 -7.88
N ILE A 153 -24.04 13.52 -7.24
CA ILE A 153 -24.08 13.20 -5.82
C ILE A 153 -22.91 13.89 -5.12
N THR A 154 -23.21 14.82 -4.21
CA THR A 154 -22.20 15.51 -3.40
C THR A 154 -22.10 14.90 -2.01
N GLU A 155 -21.00 15.17 -1.30
CA GLU A 155 -20.84 14.71 0.07
C GLU A 155 -21.74 15.53 1.04
N GLY A 156 -21.69 16.83 0.92
CA GLY A 156 -22.40 17.79 1.77
C GLY A 156 -23.61 18.45 1.07
N ARG A 157 -24.57 18.90 1.87
CA ARG A 157 -25.79 19.57 1.37
C ARG A 157 -25.50 20.96 0.83
N LEU A 158 -24.55 21.65 1.44
CA LEU A 158 -24.09 22.95 0.96
C LEU A 158 -23.43 22.83 -0.41
N ASP A 159 -22.70 21.73 -0.63
CA ASP A 159 -22.06 21.45 -1.92
C ASP A 159 -23.08 21.13 -3.00
N ALA A 160 -24.17 20.43 -2.63
CA ALA A 160 -25.29 20.20 -3.55
C ALA A 160 -25.94 21.52 -3.97
N LEU A 161 -26.19 22.46 -3.04
CA LEU A 161 -26.71 23.80 -3.37
C LEU A 161 -25.75 24.55 -4.28
N SER A 162 -24.45 24.52 -3.95
CA SER A 162 -23.39 25.18 -4.71
C SER A 162 -23.32 24.66 -6.13
N LEU A 163 -23.30 23.35 -6.29
CA LEU A 163 -23.26 22.71 -7.60
C LEU A 163 -24.53 22.97 -8.42
N TYR A 164 -25.70 22.86 -7.78
CA TYR A 164 -26.97 23.16 -8.44
C TYR A 164 -27.00 24.60 -8.97
N GLN A 165 -26.63 25.57 -8.14
CA GLN A 165 -26.52 26.99 -8.52
C GLN A 165 -25.57 27.17 -9.70
N THR A 166 -24.36 26.61 -9.58
CA THR A 166 -23.32 26.67 -10.62
C THR A 166 -23.82 26.13 -11.95
N ILE A 167 -24.51 24.99 -11.97
CA ILE A 167 -25.01 24.41 -13.23
C ILE A 167 -26.10 25.34 -13.83
N ILE A 168 -27.02 25.84 -13.01
CA ILE A 168 -28.04 26.79 -13.50
C ILE A 168 -27.43 28.05 -14.08
N ASP A 169 -26.44 28.64 -13.42
CA ASP A 169 -25.84 29.90 -13.81
C ASP A 169 -25.04 29.77 -15.12
N HIS A 170 -24.32 28.70 -15.31
CA HIS A 170 -23.46 28.48 -16.47
C HIS A 170 -24.11 27.70 -17.63
N THR A 171 -25.30 27.15 -17.42
CA THR A 171 -26.04 26.51 -18.51
C THR A 171 -26.49 27.53 -19.55
N ALA A 172 -26.17 27.27 -20.82
CA ALA A 172 -26.55 28.13 -21.93
C ALA A 172 -28.08 28.35 -22.01
N ALA A 173 -28.51 29.52 -22.41
CA ALA A 173 -29.92 29.95 -22.40
C ALA A 173 -30.88 28.94 -23.07
N LYS A 174 -30.47 28.33 -24.17
CA LYS A 174 -31.25 27.32 -24.91
C LYS A 174 -31.53 26.04 -24.10
N TRP A 175 -30.71 25.72 -23.08
CA TRP A 175 -30.82 24.54 -22.24
C TRP A 175 -31.31 24.84 -20.82
N LYS A 176 -31.62 26.09 -20.46
CA LYS A 176 -32.07 26.48 -19.10
C LYS A 176 -33.40 25.84 -18.66
N HIS A 177 -34.14 25.30 -19.59
CA HIS A 177 -35.36 24.53 -19.29
C HIS A 177 -35.05 23.13 -18.67
N LEU A 178 -33.84 22.59 -18.91
CA LEU A 178 -33.36 21.38 -18.28
C LEU A 178 -32.74 21.72 -16.92
N LYS A 179 -33.40 21.27 -15.86
CA LYS A 179 -32.89 21.49 -14.50
C LYS A 179 -31.96 20.36 -14.10
N PRO A 180 -30.81 20.64 -13.46
CA PRO A 180 -29.88 19.61 -13.04
C PRO A 180 -30.46 18.76 -11.88
N SER A 181 -30.16 17.47 -11.88
CA SER A 181 -30.46 16.58 -10.76
C SER A 181 -29.23 16.48 -9.85
N VAL A 182 -29.26 17.21 -8.74
CA VAL A 182 -28.20 17.24 -7.75
C VAL A 182 -28.74 16.80 -6.41
N VAL A 183 -28.05 15.86 -5.78
CA VAL A 183 -28.39 15.31 -4.46
C VAL A 183 -27.17 15.27 -3.57
N SER A 184 -27.37 15.12 -2.28
CA SER A 184 -26.29 14.94 -1.31
C SER A 184 -26.49 13.69 -0.48
N LEU A 185 -25.39 13.15 0.03
CA LEU A 185 -25.42 12.11 1.07
C LEU A 185 -26.09 12.67 2.33
N THR A 186 -26.65 11.76 3.14
CA THR A 186 -27.29 12.10 4.42
C THR A 186 -26.38 11.83 5.63
N ARG A 187 -25.32 11.05 5.42
CA ARG A 187 -24.38 10.60 6.47
C ARG A 187 -22.93 10.96 6.17
N GLY A 188 -22.70 11.80 5.15
CA GLY A 188 -21.37 12.15 4.68
C GLY A 188 -20.61 10.97 4.08
N ALA A 189 -19.31 11.16 3.81
CA ALA A 189 -18.45 10.20 3.13
C ALA A 189 -18.45 8.79 3.74
N SER A 190 -18.42 8.68 5.07
CA SER A 190 -18.39 7.38 5.76
C SER A 190 -19.65 6.53 5.58
N GLY A 191 -20.78 7.17 5.24
CA GLY A 191 -22.06 6.51 4.97
C GLY A 191 -22.40 6.37 3.49
N ALA A 192 -21.54 6.82 2.59
CA ALA A 192 -21.84 6.98 1.16
C ALA A 192 -22.38 5.70 0.49
N VAL A 193 -21.69 4.58 0.63
CA VAL A 193 -22.12 3.30 0.03
C VAL A 193 -23.51 2.91 0.52
N LYS A 194 -23.75 3.04 1.83
CA LYS A 194 -25.04 2.67 2.44
C LYS A 194 -26.18 3.59 1.99
N ASP A 195 -25.93 4.88 1.92
CA ASP A 195 -26.92 5.87 1.48
C ASP A 195 -27.31 5.64 0.01
N ILE A 196 -26.35 5.34 -0.85
CA ILE A 196 -26.58 5.05 -2.27
C ILE A 196 -27.30 3.72 -2.45
N ILE A 197 -26.91 2.65 -1.73
CA ILE A 197 -27.60 1.35 -1.77
C ILE A 197 -29.07 1.50 -1.35
N ASN A 198 -29.34 2.26 -0.29
CA ASN A 198 -30.71 2.50 0.18
C ASN A 198 -31.57 3.26 -0.84
N ASN A 199 -30.94 3.95 -1.80
CA ASN A 199 -31.59 4.71 -2.85
C ASN A 199 -31.31 4.15 -4.26
N ARG A 200 -30.96 2.86 -4.34
CA ARG A 200 -30.44 2.23 -5.56
C ARG A 200 -31.33 2.43 -6.78
N GLU A 201 -32.62 2.11 -6.68
CA GLU A 201 -33.57 2.26 -7.79
C GLU A 201 -33.63 3.68 -8.33
N PHE A 202 -33.59 4.68 -7.45
CA PHE A 202 -33.57 6.07 -7.84
C PHE A 202 -32.25 6.43 -8.55
N VAL A 203 -31.10 6.02 -8.01
CA VAL A 203 -29.81 6.37 -8.57
C VAL A 203 -29.58 5.68 -9.92
N GLU A 204 -29.95 4.41 -10.04
CA GLU A 204 -29.84 3.64 -11.29
C GLU A 204 -30.87 4.06 -12.37
N SER A 205 -31.83 4.92 -12.05
CA SER A 205 -32.76 5.47 -13.04
C SER A 205 -32.16 6.56 -13.95
N PHE A 206 -30.94 7.00 -13.65
CA PHE A 206 -30.23 8.01 -14.44
C PHE A 206 -29.25 7.35 -15.43
N ASP A 207 -29.09 7.96 -16.61
CA ASP A 207 -28.17 7.48 -17.64
C ASP A 207 -26.68 7.61 -17.19
N GLU A 208 -26.38 8.59 -16.33
CA GLU A 208 -25.04 8.85 -15.84
C GLU A 208 -25.09 9.36 -14.39
N VAL A 209 -24.27 8.77 -13.53
CA VAL A 209 -24.11 9.15 -12.11
C VAL A 209 -22.70 9.66 -11.89
N ILE A 210 -22.59 10.87 -11.31
CA ILE A 210 -21.32 11.57 -11.10
C ILE A 210 -21.16 11.88 -9.61
N LEU A 211 -20.09 11.39 -9.02
CA LEU A 211 -19.72 11.65 -7.63
C LEU A 211 -18.89 12.94 -7.58
N VAL A 212 -19.35 13.90 -6.79
CA VAL A 212 -18.69 15.19 -6.58
C VAL A 212 -18.42 15.33 -5.09
N PHE A 213 -17.43 14.54 -4.60
CA PHE A 213 -17.06 14.47 -3.20
C PHE A 213 -15.84 15.37 -2.91
N ASP A 214 -15.58 15.59 -1.62
CA ASP A 214 -14.46 16.40 -1.17
C ASP A 214 -13.13 15.84 -1.70
N SER A 215 -12.19 16.72 -2.03
CA SER A 215 -10.87 16.33 -2.57
C SER A 215 -9.89 15.79 -1.52
N ASP A 216 -10.30 15.69 -0.24
CA ASP A 216 -9.49 15.13 0.83
C ASP A 216 -9.44 13.59 0.79
N GLU A 217 -8.60 12.98 1.62
CA GLU A 217 -8.41 11.52 1.63
C GLU A 217 -9.68 10.74 2.02
N VAL A 218 -10.56 11.34 2.81
CA VAL A 218 -11.83 10.73 3.23
C VAL A 218 -12.81 10.69 2.05
N GLY A 219 -12.95 11.80 1.33
CA GLY A 219 -13.78 11.88 0.13
C GLY A 219 -13.26 10.97 -0.99
N LYS A 220 -11.95 10.95 -1.26
CA LYS A 220 -11.32 10.03 -2.23
C LYS A 220 -11.53 8.57 -1.86
N LYS A 221 -11.45 8.22 -0.58
CA LYS A 221 -11.76 6.87 -0.11
C LYS A 221 -13.23 6.53 -0.36
N ALA A 222 -14.14 7.43 -0.03
CA ALA A 222 -15.57 7.23 -0.27
C ALA A 222 -15.89 7.02 -1.76
N VAL A 223 -15.26 7.78 -2.66
CA VAL A 223 -15.35 7.58 -4.12
C VAL A 223 -14.92 6.16 -4.49
N ARG A 224 -13.74 5.71 -4.01
CA ARG A 224 -13.26 4.34 -4.28
C ARG A 224 -14.23 3.28 -3.75
N ASP A 225 -14.75 3.45 -2.53
CA ASP A 225 -15.66 2.47 -1.92
C ASP A 225 -17.02 2.41 -2.63
N VAL A 226 -17.55 3.55 -3.07
CA VAL A 226 -18.78 3.60 -3.88
C VAL A 226 -18.56 2.95 -5.25
N THR A 227 -17.46 3.26 -5.93
CA THR A 227 -17.20 2.75 -7.29
C THR A 227 -16.82 1.26 -7.31
N LYS A 228 -16.40 0.68 -6.19
CA LYS A 228 -16.33 -0.80 -6.04
C LYS A 228 -17.70 -1.45 -6.17
N THR A 229 -18.73 -0.81 -5.62
CA THR A 229 -20.12 -1.33 -5.65
C THR A 229 -20.86 -0.93 -6.93
N PHE A 230 -20.54 0.26 -7.47
CA PHE A 230 -21.15 0.85 -8.66
C PHE A 230 -20.07 1.25 -9.68
N PRO A 231 -19.51 0.28 -10.44
CA PRO A 231 -18.32 0.53 -11.29
C PRO A 231 -18.55 1.50 -12.45
N LEU A 232 -19.81 1.75 -12.82
CA LEU A 232 -20.16 2.68 -13.91
C LEU A 232 -20.26 4.12 -13.47
N PHE A 233 -20.21 4.40 -12.16
CA PHE A 233 -20.24 5.77 -11.67
C PHE A 233 -18.93 6.47 -11.99
N LYS A 234 -19.05 7.74 -12.34
CA LYS A 234 -17.92 8.63 -12.59
C LYS A 234 -17.64 9.48 -11.37
N ALA A 235 -16.44 10.01 -11.28
CA ALA A 235 -16.05 10.99 -10.28
C ALA A 235 -15.45 12.23 -10.91
N VAL A 236 -15.39 13.30 -10.14
CA VAL A 236 -14.76 14.56 -10.50
C VAL A 236 -13.65 14.87 -9.53
N ASP A 237 -12.49 15.27 -10.06
CA ASP A 237 -11.39 15.79 -9.25
C ASP A 237 -11.58 17.31 -9.11
N LEU A 238 -12.01 17.74 -7.94
CA LEU A 238 -12.15 19.15 -7.64
C LEU A 238 -10.76 19.78 -7.40
N SER A 239 -10.56 20.98 -7.95
CA SER A 239 -9.30 21.72 -7.77
C SER A 239 -9.18 22.43 -6.42
N LEU A 240 -10.28 22.54 -5.66
CA LEU A 240 -10.32 22.94 -4.26
C LEU A 240 -10.96 21.84 -3.41
N LYS A 241 -11.11 22.07 -2.12
CA LYS A 241 -11.59 21.06 -1.18
C LYS A 241 -12.97 20.54 -1.55
N ASP A 242 -13.94 21.42 -1.74
CA ASP A 242 -15.33 21.09 -2.01
C ASP A 242 -15.98 22.06 -3.00
N ALA A 243 -17.21 21.78 -3.41
CA ALA A 243 -17.94 22.59 -4.40
C ALA A 243 -18.29 23.98 -3.86
N ASN A 244 -18.51 24.15 -2.55
CA ASN A 244 -18.75 25.46 -1.98
C ASN A 244 -17.49 26.33 -1.97
N ASP A 245 -16.34 25.77 -1.64
CA ASP A 245 -15.06 26.47 -1.71
C ASP A 245 -14.77 26.96 -3.12
N MET A 246 -15.12 26.18 -4.17
CA MET A 246 -14.98 26.60 -5.56
C MET A 246 -15.78 27.87 -5.87
N ILE A 247 -17.03 27.98 -5.43
CA ILE A 247 -17.83 29.19 -5.65
C ILE A 247 -17.39 30.36 -4.75
N MET A 248 -16.92 30.07 -3.54
CA MET A 248 -16.37 31.10 -2.65
C MET A 248 -15.15 31.80 -3.25
N GLU A 249 -14.29 31.05 -3.92
CA GLU A 249 -13.10 31.54 -4.62
C GLU A 249 -13.40 32.07 -6.04
N GLY A 250 -14.67 32.14 -6.45
CA GLY A 250 -15.06 32.67 -7.77
C GLY A 250 -14.79 31.72 -8.94
N ARG A 251 -14.53 30.44 -8.67
CA ARG A 251 -14.18 29.38 -9.64
C ARG A 251 -15.41 28.56 -10.09
N SER A 252 -16.60 29.15 -10.07
CA SER A 252 -17.85 28.47 -10.43
C SER A 252 -17.85 27.93 -11.88
N LYS A 253 -17.26 28.67 -12.83
CA LYS A 253 -17.15 28.18 -14.21
C LYS A 253 -16.28 26.94 -14.32
N GLU A 254 -15.20 26.88 -13.56
CA GLU A 254 -14.33 25.70 -13.51
C GLU A 254 -15.05 24.50 -12.87
N LEU A 255 -15.79 24.71 -11.78
CA LEU A 255 -16.64 23.68 -11.18
C LEU A 255 -17.65 23.12 -12.19
N PHE A 256 -18.29 24.02 -12.96
CA PHE A 256 -19.20 23.60 -14.03
C PHE A 256 -18.50 22.72 -15.06
N ASP A 257 -17.32 23.15 -15.56
CA ASP A 257 -16.60 22.43 -16.60
C ASP A 257 -16.09 21.06 -16.09
N GLN A 258 -15.59 21.00 -14.86
CA GLN A 258 -15.18 19.73 -14.22
C GLN A 258 -16.34 18.75 -14.11
N CYS A 259 -17.50 19.19 -13.61
CA CYS A 259 -18.65 18.31 -13.40
C CYS A 259 -19.33 17.91 -14.71
N MET A 260 -19.44 18.83 -15.68
CA MET A 260 -20.18 18.55 -16.91
C MET A 260 -19.37 17.79 -17.96
N TRP A 261 -18.04 18.03 -18.04
CA TRP A 261 -17.21 17.57 -19.15
C TRP A 261 -16.02 16.70 -18.74
N ASN A 262 -15.52 16.84 -17.51
CA ASN A 262 -14.30 16.18 -17.07
C ASN A 262 -14.55 15.04 -16.07
N ALA A 263 -15.82 14.66 -15.85
CA ALA A 263 -16.13 13.48 -15.03
C ALA A 263 -15.61 12.20 -15.70
N HIS A 264 -14.86 11.38 -14.95
CA HIS A 264 -14.18 10.21 -15.46
C HIS A 264 -14.50 8.94 -14.64
N PRO A 265 -14.41 7.74 -15.25
CA PRO A 265 -14.54 6.49 -14.53
C PRO A 265 -13.43 6.33 -13.49
N VAL A 266 -13.77 5.83 -12.31
CA VAL A 266 -12.80 5.58 -11.24
C VAL A 266 -12.30 4.15 -11.34
N ARG A 267 -11.03 4.00 -11.68
CA ARG A 267 -10.38 2.68 -11.72
C ARG A 267 -9.90 2.28 -10.33
N GLN A 268 -10.01 1.01 -9.99
CA GLN A 268 -9.66 0.48 -8.65
C GLN A 268 -8.15 0.24 -8.44
N GLY A 269 -7.30 0.86 -9.26
CA GLY A 269 -5.84 0.77 -9.15
C GLY A 269 -5.20 -0.51 -9.68
N THR A 270 -6.00 -1.54 -10.02
CA THR A 270 -5.50 -2.80 -10.59
C THR A 270 -5.45 -2.81 -12.12
N VAL A 271 -6.13 -1.86 -12.78
CA VAL A 271 -6.13 -1.69 -14.24
C VAL A 271 -5.59 -0.29 -14.55
N LEU A 272 -4.46 -0.25 -15.22
CA LEU A 272 -3.75 0.98 -15.57
C LEU A 272 -3.95 1.31 -17.05
N ASP A 273 -4.07 2.59 -17.37
CA ASP A 273 -3.94 3.08 -18.74
C ASP A 273 -2.48 3.44 -19.04
N VAL A 274 -2.11 3.54 -20.32
CA VAL A 274 -0.74 3.92 -20.73
C VAL A 274 -0.33 5.27 -20.10
N SER A 275 -1.26 6.21 -19.97
CA SER A 275 -1.00 7.51 -19.33
C SER A 275 -0.55 7.41 -17.87
N ASP A 276 -0.99 6.36 -17.14
CA ASP A 276 -0.70 6.20 -15.71
C ASP A 276 0.77 5.84 -15.46
N PHE A 277 1.41 5.16 -16.42
CA PHE A 277 2.82 4.71 -16.32
C PHE A 277 3.72 5.24 -17.45
N LEU A 278 3.24 6.18 -18.26
CA LEU A 278 4.00 6.70 -19.40
C LEU A 278 5.37 7.25 -19.01
N LYS A 279 5.44 7.98 -17.91
CA LYS A 279 6.72 8.55 -17.41
C LYS A 279 7.72 7.45 -17.05
N ASP A 280 7.23 6.39 -16.40
CA ASP A 280 8.08 5.27 -15.99
C ASP A 280 8.52 4.44 -17.21
N ALA A 281 7.62 4.27 -18.18
CA ALA A 281 7.93 3.59 -19.44
C ALA A 281 9.01 4.29 -20.30
N LEU A 282 9.19 5.61 -20.10
CA LEU A 282 10.23 6.39 -20.79
C LEU A 282 11.61 6.29 -20.12
N ILE A 283 11.72 5.67 -18.95
CA ILE A 283 13.00 5.45 -18.28
C ILE A 283 13.81 4.44 -19.09
N LYS A 284 14.98 4.88 -19.59
CA LYS A 284 15.86 4.00 -20.35
C LYS A 284 16.42 2.88 -19.47
N PRO A 285 16.43 1.63 -19.94
CA PRO A 285 17.09 0.52 -19.26
C PRO A 285 18.57 0.83 -18.99
N LYS A 286 19.05 0.41 -17.82
CA LYS A 286 20.45 0.55 -17.41
C LYS A 286 21.09 -0.83 -17.28
N MET A 287 22.42 -0.91 -17.45
CA MET A 287 23.18 -2.08 -17.05
C MET A 287 22.99 -2.36 -15.57
N GLY A 288 22.91 -3.62 -15.21
CA GLY A 288 22.95 -4.08 -13.83
C GLY A 288 24.38 -3.98 -13.25
N VAL A 289 24.52 -4.41 -12.00
CA VAL A 289 25.84 -4.51 -11.37
C VAL A 289 26.66 -5.59 -12.09
N GLU A 290 27.93 -5.28 -12.35
CA GLU A 290 28.82 -6.23 -13.03
C GLU A 290 28.97 -7.53 -12.22
N THR A 291 29.00 -8.65 -12.93
CA THR A 291 29.30 -9.95 -12.33
C THR A 291 30.82 -10.15 -12.23
N PRO A 292 31.33 -11.10 -11.41
CA PRO A 292 32.75 -11.41 -11.37
C PRO A 292 33.37 -11.80 -12.72
N TRP A 293 32.54 -12.11 -13.69
CA TRP A 293 32.94 -12.62 -15.00
C TRP A 293 32.37 -11.73 -16.11
N PRO A 294 33.22 -10.99 -16.84
CA PRO A 294 32.76 -10.02 -17.85
C PRO A 294 31.82 -10.64 -18.89
N THR A 295 32.12 -11.85 -19.39
CA THR A 295 31.27 -12.54 -20.37
C THR A 295 29.89 -12.89 -19.80
N VAL A 296 29.76 -13.17 -18.48
CA VAL A 296 28.46 -13.37 -17.83
C VAL A 296 27.71 -12.03 -17.78
N THR A 297 28.41 -10.94 -17.51
CA THR A 297 27.83 -9.59 -17.53
C THR A 297 27.31 -9.24 -18.93
N GLU A 298 28.06 -9.55 -19.98
CA GLU A 298 27.63 -9.34 -21.38
C GLU A 298 26.39 -10.16 -21.72
N LEU A 299 26.32 -11.43 -21.28
CA LEU A 299 25.18 -12.33 -21.53
C LEU A 299 23.90 -11.89 -20.84
N THR A 300 23.96 -11.28 -19.63
CA THR A 300 22.79 -10.97 -18.80
C THR A 300 22.59 -9.49 -18.57
N TYR A 301 23.45 -8.64 -19.09
CA TYR A 301 23.52 -7.22 -18.76
C TYR A 301 23.80 -6.94 -17.28
N GLY A 302 24.46 -7.88 -16.58
CA GLY A 302 24.79 -7.82 -15.17
C GLY A 302 23.66 -8.26 -14.23
N PHE A 303 23.89 -8.11 -12.92
CA PHE A 303 22.87 -8.33 -11.89
C PHE A 303 21.91 -7.14 -11.83
N ARG A 304 20.69 -7.32 -12.31
CA ARG A 304 19.70 -6.26 -12.41
C ARG A 304 18.70 -6.31 -11.23
N PRO A 305 18.22 -5.17 -10.74
CA PRO A 305 17.13 -5.16 -9.78
C PRO A 305 15.90 -5.86 -10.34
N HIS A 306 15.06 -6.35 -9.45
CA HIS A 306 13.84 -7.12 -9.77
C HIS A 306 14.12 -8.46 -10.48
N THR A 307 15.30 -9.08 -10.28
CA THR A 307 15.63 -10.36 -10.92
C THR A 307 15.97 -11.47 -9.93
N ILE A 308 15.63 -12.69 -10.31
CA ILE A 308 15.96 -13.92 -9.58
C ILE A 308 16.81 -14.80 -10.48
N HIS A 309 17.95 -15.23 -9.95
CA HIS A 309 18.84 -16.18 -10.56
C HIS A 309 18.82 -17.51 -9.80
N ILE A 310 19.01 -18.61 -10.51
CA ILE A 310 19.27 -19.93 -9.91
C ILE A 310 20.53 -20.52 -10.51
N VAL A 311 21.42 -20.98 -9.66
CA VAL A 311 22.68 -21.63 -10.05
C VAL A 311 22.68 -23.06 -9.53
N GLY A 312 22.69 -24.04 -10.43
CA GLY A 312 22.70 -25.46 -10.10
C GLY A 312 24.04 -26.11 -10.32
N ALA A 313 24.43 -26.97 -9.40
CA ALA A 313 25.62 -27.80 -9.55
C ALA A 313 25.45 -29.13 -8.83
N ALA A 314 26.09 -30.17 -9.34
CA ALA A 314 26.27 -31.41 -8.60
C ALA A 314 27.22 -31.22 -7.38
N PRO A 315 27.19 -32.10 -6.40
CA PRO A 315 28.07 -31.99 -5.25
C PRO A 315 29.56 -31.93 -5.66
N LYS A 316 30.31 -31.07 -4.94
CA LYS A 316 31.78 -30.91 -5.12
C LYS A 316 32.26 -30.42 -6.50
N ILE A 317 31.38 -29.82 -7.32
CA ILE A 317 31.73 -29.30 -8.65
C ILE A 317 32.19 -27.83 -8.60
N GLY A 318 31.95 -27.11 -7.49
CA GLY A 318 32.40 -25.73 -7.31
C GLY A 318 31.28 -24.72 -7.00
N LYS A 319 30.07 -25.19 -6.64
CA LYS A 319 28.93 -24.33 -6.28
C LYS A 319 29.31 -23.30 -5.21
N SER A 320 29.83 -23.73 -4.07
CA SER A 320 30.18 -22.83 -2.97
C SER A 320 31.28 -21.85 -3.31
N ASP A 321 32.23 -22.26 -4.18
CA ASP A 321 33.28 -21.36 -4.66
C ASP A 321 32.71 -20.22 -5.54
N HIS A 322 31.72 -20.56 -6.37
CA HIS A 322 30.97 -19.56 -7.16
C HIS A 322 30.21 -18.59 -6.24
N VAL A 323 29.58 -19.08 -5.15
CA VAL A 323 28.93 -18.22 -4.12
C VAL A 323 29.92 -17.22 -3.55
N TYR A 324 31.04 -17.73 -3.04
CA TYR A 324 32.03 -16.87 -2.36
C TYR A 324 32.70 -15.89 -3.34
N GLN A 325 32.95 -16.28 -4.57
CA GLN A 325 33.48 -15.39 -5.59
C GLN A 325 32.48 -14.28 -5.95
N THR A 326 31.20 -14.61 -6.07
CA THR A 326 30.13 -13.63 -6.31
C THR A 326 30.04 -12.63 -5.15
N LEU A 327 29.99 -13.14 -3.90
CA LEU A 327 29.89 -12.28 -2.71
C LEU A 327 31.14 -11.41 -2.54
N HIS A 328 32.35 -11.99 -2.76
CA HIS A 328 33.60 -11.22 -2.77
C HIS A 328 33.53 -10.05 -3.76
N HIS A 329 33.12 -10.33 -4.99
CA HIS A 329 33.02 -9.29 -6.02
C HIS A 329 32.03 -8.19 -5.62
N MET A 330 30.82 -8.56 -5.17
CA MET A 330 29.81 -7.59 -4.75
C MET A 330 30.31 -6.70 -3.61
N VAL A 331 30.93 -7.28 -2.59
CA VAL A 331 31.38 -6.54 -1.39
C VAL A 331 32.65 -5.75 -1.64
N TYR A 332 33.74 -6.44 -2.05
CA TYR A 332 35.07 -5.81 -2.09
C TYR A 332 35.36 -5.04 -3.38
N LYS A 333 34.70 -5.37 -4.51
CA LYS A 333 34.95 -4.70 -5.78
C LYS A 333 33.88 -3.68 -6.11
N MET A 334 32.62 -4.02 -5.84
CA MET A 334 31.48 -3.17 -6.21
C MET A 334 30.94 -2.33 -5.04
N GLY A 335 31.31 -2.62 -3.78
CA GLY A 335 30.81 -1.92 -2.59
C GLY A 335 29.29 -2.09 -2.39
N ILE A 336 28.72 -3.18 -2.90
CA ILE A 336 27.29 -3.47 -2.81
C ILE A 336 26.98 -4.13 -1.47
N LYS A 337 25.93 -3.67 -0.81
CA LYS A 337 25.42 -4.30 0.41
C LYS A 337 24.73 -5.62 0.10
N VAL A 338 25.19 -6.69 0.74
CA VAL A 338 24.72 -8.06 0.49
C VAL A 338 24.09 -8.70 1.73
N GLY A 339 23.02 -9.49 1.50
CA GLY A 339 22.41 -10.38 2.48
C GLY A 339 22.78 -11.84 2.16
N VAL A 340 23.42 -12.52 3.11
CA VAL A 340 24.00 -13.86 2.92
C VAL A 340 23.20 -14.87 3.72
N PHE A 341 22.51 -15.75 3.03
CA PHE A 341 21.72 -16.85 3.59
C PHE A 341 22.41 -18.19 3.24
N ASP A 342 23.48 -18.52 3.97
CA ASP A 342 24.16 -19.81 3.86
C ASP A 342 23.54 -20.79 4.88
N LEU A 343 22.68 -21.68 4.40
CA LEU A 343 21.95 -22.62 5.23
C LEU A 343 22.75 -23.92 5.50
N GLU A 344 23.95 -24.07 4.91
CA GLU A 344 24.84 -25.19 5.13
C GLU A 344 25.97 -24.86 6.12
N ASN A 345 26.53 -23.67 6.07
CA ASN A 345 27.67 -23.30 6.89
C ASN A 345 27.31 -22.22 7.92
N PRO A 346 28.02 -22.17 9.06
CA PRO A 346 27.84 -21.07 10.00
C PRO A 346 28.41 -19.76 9.44
N PRO A 347 27.87 -18.58 9.82
CA PRO A 347 28.27 -17.28 9.31
C PRO A 347 29.78 -17.00 9.36
N GLN A 348 30.45 -17.44 10.43
CA GLN A 348 31.89 -17.25 10.62
C GLN A 348 32.73 -17.95 9.55
N LYS A 349 32.30 -19.17 9.14
CA LYS A 349 33.00 -19.93 8.10
C LYS A 349 32.79 -19.29 6.74
N THR A 350 31.58 -18.86 6.44
CA THR A 350 31.23 -18.19 5.19
C THR A 350 31.97 -16.86 5.07
N ALA A 351 32.01 -16.06 6.14
CA ALA A 351 32.78 -14.81 6.17
C ALA A 351 34.29 -15.05 5.92
N LYS A 352 34.88 -16.05 6.58
CA LYS A 352 36.29 -16.44 6.32
C LYS A 352 36.51 -16.82 4.86
N LYS A 353 35.60 -17.56 4.24
CA LYS A 353 35.74 -17.97 2.83
C LYS A 353 35.64 -16.78 1.87
N ILE A 354 34.81 -15.80 2.16
CA ILE A 354 34.73 -14.56 1.38
C ILE A 354 36.01 -13.75 1.55
N ALA A 355 36.47 -13.56 2.79
CA ALA A 355 37.73 -12.89 3.10
C ALA A 355 38.94 -13.56 2.45
N SER A 356 38.95 -14.89 2.37
CA SER A 356 39.97 -15.69 1.69
C SER A 356 40.10 -15.32 0.21
N LYS A 357 39.01 -15.00 -0.47
CA LYS A 357 39.02 -14.56 -1.86
C LYS A 357 39.72 -13.19 -2.02
N GLN A 358 39.57 -12.32 -1.05
CA GLN A 358 40.26 -11.00 -1.03
C GLN A 358 41.76 -11.13 -0.72
N ALA A 359 42.07 -12.00 0.26
CA ALA A 359 43.43 -12.20 0.71
C ALA A 359 44.33 -13.03 -0.26
N GLY A 360 43.67 -13.86 -1.12
CA GLY A 360 44.39 -14.82 -1.95
C GLY A 360 44.91 -16.04 -1.18
N ILE A 361 44.47 -16.23 0.08
CA ILE A 361 44.82 -17.38 0.92
C ILE A 361 43.58 -17.94 1.58
N ASP A 362 43.54 -19.25 1.86
CA ASP A 362 42.36 -19.88 2.47
C ASP A 362 42.44 -19.91 4.00
N TYR A 363 41.85 -18.91 4.67
CA TYR A 363 41.79 -18.80 6.13
C TYR A 363 41.06 -19.94 6.85
N THR A 364 40.48 -20.85 6.13
CA THR A 364 39.79 -22.03 6.72
C THR A 364 40.64 -23.28 6.68
N ARG A 365 41.82 -23.24 6.08
CA ARG A 365 42.76 -24.38 6.00
C ARG A 365 43.68 -24.39 7.21
N PRO A 366 43.81 -25.53 7.90
CA PRO A 366 44.68 -25.62 9.09
C PRO A 366 46.16 -25.63 8.77
N ASP A 367 46.55 -25.91 7.51
CA ASP A 367 47.94 -25.94 7.02
C ASP A 367 48.45 -24.60 6.46
N VAL A 368 47.59 -23.57 6.49
CA VAL A 368 47.92 -22.22 6.04
C VAL A 368 48.20 -21.32 7.25
N GLY A 369 49.41 -20.82 7.39
CA GLY A 369 49.74 -19.83 8.42
C GLY A 369 49.30 -18.42 7.99
N TYR A 370 48.71 -17.71 8.91
CA TYR A 370 48.36 -16.28 8.74
C TYR A 370 48.39 -15.56 10.11
N GLU A 371 48.56 -14.26 10.10
CA GLU A 371 48.40 -13.44 11.31
C GLU A 371 46.94 -13.08 11.53
N ASP A 372 46.45 -13.12 12.78
CA ASP A 372 45.06 -12.80 13.11
C ASP A 372 44.71 -11.36 12.67
N SER A 373 45.65 -10.42 12.69
CA SER A 373 45.46 -9.04 12.19
C SER A 373 45.01 -9.02 10.73
N ASP A 374 45.63 -9.82 9.87
CA ASP A 374 45.29 -9.86 8.44
C ASP A 374 43.86 -10.34 8.20
N LEU A 375 43.45 -11.35 8.95
CA LEU A 375 42.06 -11.82 8.88
C LEU A 375 41.10 -10.75 9.41
N VAL A 376 41.42 -10.08 10.53
CA VAL A 376 40.58 -9.04 11.11
C VAL A 376 40.40 -7.90 10.11
N ASP A 377 41.47 -7.44 9.46
CA ASP A 377 41.39 -6.36 8.47
C ASP A 377 40.44 -6.73 7.31
N HIS A 378 40.56 -7.93 6.77
CA HIS A 378 39.70 -8.39 5.70
C HIS A 378 38.22 -8.56 6.16
N LEU A 379 37.99 -8.99 7.40
CA LEU A 379 36.62 -9.09 7.94
C LEU A 379 36.01 -7.70 8.18
N LEU A 380 36.80 -6.75 8.70
CA LEU A 380 36.34 -5.37 8.94
C LEU A 380 36.00 -4.63 7.63
N MET A 381 36.65 -4.95 6.52
CA MET A 381 36.29 -4.42 5.20
C MET A 381 34.88 -4.83 4.74
N MET A 382 34.31 -5.90 5.32
CA MET A 382 32.92 -6.31 5.04
C MET A 382 31.90 -5.66 5.98
N GLU A 383 32.36 -4.97 7.05
CA GLU A 383 31.47 -4.35 8.02
C GLU A 383 30.57 -3.31 7.34
N GLY A 384 29.28 -3.34 7.65
CA GLY A 384 28.27 -2.48 7.02
C GLY A 384 27.89 -2.86 5.58
N LEU A 385 28.66 -3.74 4.90
CA LEU A 385 28.38 -4.21 3.54
C LEU A 385 27.78 -5.62 3.50
N ALA A 386 28.19 -6.54 4.38
CA ALA A 386 27.69 -7.91 4.40
C ALA A 386 26.89 -8.18 5.67
N LYS A 387 25.67 -8.66 5.49
CA LYS A 387 24.77 -9.12 6.54
C LYS A 387 24.58 -10.63 6.41
N PHE A 388 24.75 -11.34 7.49
CA PHE A 388 24.68 -12.80 7.51
C PHE A 388 23.47 -13.26 8.29
N TYR A 389 22.68 -14.16 7.69
CA TYR A 389 21.61 -14.82 8.39
C TYR A 389 22.15 -15.94 9.28
N ASP A 390 21.72 -15.98 10.54
CA ASP A 390 22.11 -17.09 11.43
C ASP A 390 21.29 -18.33 11.09
N ARG A 391 21.97 -19.35 10.52
CA ARG A 391 21.32 -20.64 10.19
C ARG A 391 20.67 -21.34 11.38
N GLY A 392 21.05 -20.98 12.61
CA GLY A 392 20.47 -21.51 13.84
C GLY A 392 19.08 -20.95 14.15
N ALA A 393 18.70 -19.84 13.51
CA ALA A 393 17.41 -19.18 13.76
C ALA A 393 16.23 -19.98 13.19
N SER A 394 16.10 -20.07 11.88
CA SER A 394 15.00 -20.78 11.22
C SER A 394 15.38 -21.19 9.80
N ARG A 395 14.68 -22.23 9.27
CA ARG A 395 14.71 -22.60 7.85
C ARG A 395 13.35 -22.42 7.17
N ASP A 396 12.42 -21.78 7.85
CA ASP A 396 11.14 -21.44 7.26
C ASP A 396 11.27 -20.27 6.30
N TRP A 397 10.66 -20.39 5.15
CA TRP A 397 10.73 -19.34 4.14
C TRP A 397 10.16 -18.01 4.65
N ALA A 398 9.08 -18.03 5.44
CA ALA A 398 8.48 -16.83 5.99
C ALA A 398 9.46 -16.03 6.86
N ASP A 399 10.26 -16.71 7.70
CA ASP A 399 11.27 -16.09 8.56
C ASP A 399 12.45 -15.55 7.73
N ILE A 400 12.92 -16.32 6.75
CA ILE A 400 14.00 -15.93 5.83
C ILE A 400 13.57 -14.71 5.01
N ARG A 401 12.37 -14.72 4.46
CA ARG A 401 11.80 -13.58 3.74
C ARG A 401 11.67 -12.35 4.62
N GLY A 402 11.18 -12.52 5.86
CA GLY A 402 11.12 -11.44 6.86
C GLY A 402 12.49 -10.82 7.12
N ALA A 403 13.54 -11.65 7.28
CA ALA A 403 14.91 -11.17 7.45
C ALA A 403 15.44 -10.46 6.19
N MET A 404 15.11 -10.93 4.98
CA MET A 404 15.46 -10.22 3.74
C MET A 404 14.79 -8.85 3.66
N GLU A 405 13.50 -8.75 4.02
CA GLU A 405 12.76 -7.49 4.06
C GLU A 405 13.35 -6.53 5.10
N GLU A 406 13.70 -7.02 6.29
CA GLU A 406 14.38 -6.24 7.33
C GLU A 406 15.74 -5.71 6.85
N MET A 407 16.60 -6.55 6.30
CA MET A 407 17.90 -6.15 5.75
C MET A 407 17.76 -5.11 4.61
N TYR A 408 16.73 -5.23 3.77
CA TYR A 408 16.46 -4.23 2.75
C TYR A 408 16.04 -2.90 3.35
N LEU A 409 15.06 -2.91 4.28
CA LEU A 409 14.47 -1.69 4.85
C LEU A 409 15.41 -0.96 5.81
N LEU A 410 16.14 -1.69 6.65
CA LEU A 410 16.98 -1.10 7.70
C LEU A 410 18.43 -0.89 7.27
N ASP A 411 18.98 -1.83 6.50
CA ASP A 411 20.39 -1.80 6.12
C ASP A 411 20.61 -1.34 4.67
N GLY A 412 19.58 -1.31 3.84
CA GLY A 412 19.67 -0.96 2.42
C GLY A 412 20.33 -2.07 1.57
N VAL A 413 20.19 -3.32 1.97
CA VAL A 413 20.67 -4.49 1.22
C VAL A 413 19.87 -4.66 -0.07
N THR A 414 20.55 -4.74 -1.21
CA THR A 414 19.91 -4.89 -2.54
C THR A 414 20.30 -6.16 -3.27
N PHE A 415 21.24 -6.93 -2.74
CA PHE A 415 21.72 -8.17 -3.32
C PHE A 415 21.68 -9.30 -2.29
N PHE A 416 20.96 -10.37 -2.59
CA PHE A 416 20.79 -11.51 -1.68
C PHE A 416 21.32 -12.79 -2.31
N THR A 417 21.94 -13.64 -1.48
CA THR A 417 22.27 -15.02 -1.85
C THR A 417 21.59 -16.01 -0.91
N LEU A 418 21.05 -17.10 -1.45
CA LEU A 418 20.45 -18.20 -0.68
C LEU A 418 21.06 -19.53 -1.14
N ASP A 419 21.79 -20.20 -0.27
CA ASP A 419 22.51 -21.46 -0.55
C ASP A 419 22.29 -22.51 0.56
N PRO A 420 21.68 -23.64 0.22
CA PRO A 420 20.92 -23.95 -0.98
C PRO A 420 19.39 -23.74 -0.77
N ILE A 421 18.67 -23.42 -1.82
CA ILE A 421 17.19 -23.33 -1.79
C ILE A 421 16.54 -24.66 -1.37
N THR A 422 17.18 -25.80 -1.68
CA THR A 422 16.70 -27.13 -1.30
C THR A 422 16.67 -27.37 0.21
N ALA A 423 17.41 -26.59 0.99
CA ALA A 423 17.36 -26.66 2.46
C ALA A 423 15.98 -26.26 3.03
N LEU A 424 15.24 -25.40 2.32
CA LEU A 424 13.91 -24.93 2.71
C LEU A 424 12.85 -26.05 2.68
N ILE A 425 13.06 -27.05 1.85
CA ILE A 425 12.11 -28.15 1.65
C ILE A 425 12.59 -29.47 2.26
N SER A 426 13.74 -29.49 2.93
CA SER A 426 14.39 -30.71 3.42
C SER A 426 13.58 -31.50 4.47
N ARG A 427 12.59 -30.88 5.11
CA ARG A 427 11.70 -31.47 6.11
C ARG A 427 10.39 -32.04 5.54
N PHE A 428 10.09 -31.78 4.27
CA PHE A 428 8.86 -32.23 3.63
C PHE A 428 9.05 -33.57 2.91
N SER A 429 7.97 -34.32 2.75
CA SER A 429 7.97 -35.52 1.91
C SER A 429 8.18 -35.14 0.44
N SER A 430 8.63 -36.07 -0.40
CA SER A 430 8.93 -35.78 -1.81
C SER A 430 7.72 -35.27 -2.62
N SER A 431 6.50 -35.66 -2.23
CA SER A 431 5.27 -35.18 -2.84
C SER A 431 4.96 -33.73 -2.45
N GLU A 432 5.10 -33.39 -1.17
CA GLU A 432 4.83 -32.06 -0.63
C GLU A 432 5.93 -31.05 -1.00
N ALA A 433 7.17 -31.51 -1.08
CA ALA A 433 8.33 -30.66 -1.35
C ALA A 433 8.19 -29.85 -2.65
N ASN A 434 7.60 -30.41 -3.70
CA ASN A 434 7.40 -29.72 -4.97
C ASN A 434 6.34 -28.61 -4.87
N ASP A 435 5.25 -28.86 -4.14
CA ASP A 435 4.18 -27.88 -3.97
C ASP A 435 4.67 -26.70 -3.09
N VAL A 436 5.33 -27.03 -1.98
CA VAL A 436 5.95 -26.02 -1.10
C VAL A 436 6.99 -25.19 -1.85
N LEU A 437 7.84 -25.83 -2.67
CA LEU A 437 8.85 -25.11 -3.44
C LEU A 437 8.21 -24.20 -4.53
N ASN A 438 7.08 -24.63 -5.10
CA ASN A 438 6.34 -23.77 -6.03
C ASN A 438 5.76 -22.53 -5.35
N GLU A 439 5.22 -22.68 -4.13
CA GLU A 439 4.76 -21.55 -3.32
C GLU A 439 5.91 -20.60 -2.97
N ILE A 440 7.05 -21.15 -2.52
CA ILE A 440 8.26 -20.37 -2.21
C ILE A 440 8.75 -19.60 -3.45
N CYS A 441 8.83 -20.24 -4.61
CA CYS A 441 9.27 -19.58 -5.84
C CYS A 441 8.30 -18.48 -6.29
N THR A 442 6.99 -18.67 -6.08
CA THR A 442 5.97 -17.64 -6.34
C THR A 442 6.17 -16.45 -5.42
N ASP A 443 6.35 -16.68 -4.12
CA ASP A 443 6.54 -15.62 -3.14
C ASP A 443 7.90 -14.89 -3.30
N MET A 444 8.95 -15.60 -3.76
CA MET A 444 10.21 -14.97 -4.19
C MET A 444 9.99 -14.00 -5.36
N ALA A 445 9.17 -14.39 -6.34
CA ALA A 445 8.85 -13.52 -7.47
C ALA A 445 8.08 -12.26 -7.01
N ASP A 446 7.12 -12.41 -6.10
CA ASP A 446 6.40 -11.29 -5.50
C ASP A 446 7.34 -10.39 -4.68
N PHE A 447 8.29 -10.98 -3.96
CA PHE A 447 9.28 -10.23 -3.18
C PHE A 447 10.16 -9.35 -4.08
N VAL A 448 10.75 -9.89 -5.14
CA VAL A 448 11.59 -9.08 -6.06
C VAL A 448 10.78 -8.14 -6.92
N HIS A 449 9.48 -8.41 -7.14
CA HIS A 449 8.59 -7.45 -7.78
C HIS A 449 8.33 -6.24 -6.86
N LYS A 450 8.12 -6.49 -5.57
CA LYS A 450 7.87 -5.44 -4.56
C LYS A 450 9.13 -4.61 -4.27
N PHE A 451 10.30 -5.24 -4.21
CA PHE A 451 11.56 -4.61 -3.84
C PHE A 451 12.57 -4.65 -4.99
N PRO A 452 13.28 -3.55 -5.29
CA PRO A 452 14.28 -3.49 -6.36
C PRO A 452 15.59 -4.22 -5.96
N VAL A 453 15.50 -5.51 -5.79
CA VAL A 453 16.62 -6.36 -5.35
C VAL A 453 16.97 -7.42 -6.38
N THR A 454 18.19 -7.94 -6.29
CA THR A 454 18.62 -9.15 -6.99
C THR A 454 18.71 -10.31 -6.00
N LEU A 455 18.11 -11.43 -6.32
CA LEU A 455 18.16 -12.66 -5.52
C LEU A 455 18.87 -13.77 -6.30
N VAL A 456 19.99 -14.27 -5.80
CA VAL A 456 20.75 -15.37 -6.39
C VAL A 456 20.60 -16.62 -5.51
N ASN A 457 19.84 -17.58 -6.00
CA ASN A 457 19.62 -18.87 -5.32
C ASN A 457 20.61 -19.91 -5.84
N TYR A 458 20.98 -20.83 -4.97
CA TYR A 458 21.81 -21.97 -5.31
C TYR A 458 21.07 -23.27 -5.04
N SER A 459 21.23 -24.26 -5.91
CA SER A 459 20.55 -25.55 -5.79
C SER A 459 21.50 -26.71 -6.07
N HIS A 460 21.27 -27.82 -5.38
CA HIS A 460 21.80 -29.10 -5.83
C HIS A 460 20.96 -29.60 -7.01
N VAL A 461 21.62 -30.31 -7.93
CA VAL A 461 20.94 -30.95 -9.06
C VAL A 461 20.81 -32.46 -8.81
N ASN A 462 19.74 -33.03 -9.35
CA ASN A 462 19.51 -34.46 -9.31
C ASN A 462 20.58 -35.21 -10.13
N PRO A 463 20.97 -36.41 -9.75
CA PRO A 463 21.93 -37.21 -10.52
C PRO A 463 21.38 -37.54 -11.91
N LYS A 464 22.28 -37.70 -12.87
CA LYS A 464 21.91 -38.17 -14.22
C LYS A 464 21.24 -39.55 -14.17
N GLN A 465 20.35 -39.79 -15.11
CA GLN A 465 19.74 -41.12 -15.29
C GLN A 465 20.80 -42.18 -15.58
N LYS A 466 20.54 -43.41 -15.10
CA LYS A 466 21.44 -44.55 -15.33
C LYS A 466 21.77 -44.71 -16.83
N GLY A 467 23.06 -44.83 -17.14
CA GLY A 467 23.56 -44.99 -18.50
C GLY A 467 23.89 -43.68 -19.24
N LYS A 468 23.67 -42.51 -18.59
CA LYS A 468 24.15 -41.24 -19.12
C LYS A 468 25.46 -40.83 -18.44
N LYS A 469 26.26 -39.98 -19.11
CA LYS A 469 27.49 -39.41 -18.57
C LYS A 469 27.17 -38.69 -17.24
N PRO A 470 27.85 -39.01 -16.12
CA PRO A 470 27.57 -38.38 -14.82
C PRO A 470 28.06 -36.94 -14.77
N HIS A 471 27.53 -36.16 -13.83
CA HIS A 471 27.93 -34.73 -13.65
C HIS A 471 29.39 -34.62 -13.24
N GLU A 472 29.92 -35.55 -12.48
CA GLU A 472 31.32 -35.59 -12.01
C GLU A 472 32.31 -35.74 -13.17
N GLU A 473 31.86 -36.22 -14.32
CA GLU A 473 32.63 -36.31 -15.55
C GLU A 473 32.39 -35.14 -16.51
N GLY A 474 31.81 -34.04 -16.02
CA GLY A 474 31.59 -32.84 -16.81
C GLY A 474 30.34 -32.85 -17.70
N ALA A 475 29.36 -33.71 -17.40
CA ALA A 475 28.09 -33.66 -18.11
C ALA A 475 27.39 -32.33 -17.90
N ARG A 476 26.82 -31.78 -18.98
CA ARG A 476 26.04 -30.52 -18.90
C ARG A 476 24.84 -30.67 -17.97
N VAL A 477 24.66 -29.71 -17.07
CA VAL A 477 23.45 -29.60 -16.25
C VAL A 477 22.28 -29.19 -17.16
N LEU A 478 21.13 -29.81 -16.92
CA LEU A 478 19.87 -29.43 -17.59
C LEU A 478 18.95 -28.76 -16.59
N SER A 479 18.13 -27.84 -17.05
CA SER A 479 17.14 -27.16 -16.19
C SER A 479 16.19 -28.15 -15.50
N SER A 480 15.82 -29.23 -16.19
CA SER A 480 14.98 -30.33 -15.66
C SER A 480 15.62 -31.14 -14.53
N GLU A 481 16.90 -30.95 -14.26
CA GLU A 481 17.62 -31.66 -13.19
C GLU A 481 17.61 -30.91 -11.85
N PHE A 482 17.12 -29.68 -11.81
CA PHE A 482 16.87 -29.01 -10.55
C PHE A 482 15.70 -29.66 -9.80
N THR A 483 15.83 -29.83 -8.50
CA THR A 483 14.69 -30.21 -7.65
C THR A 483 13.64 -29.09 -7.72
N GLY A 484 12.40 -29.43 -8.14
CA GLY A 484 11.34 -28.45 -8.35
C GLY A 484 11.52 -27.58 -9.59
N SER A 485 12.22 -28.08 -10.61
CA SER A 485 12.63 -27.36 -11.83
C SER A 485 11.52 -26.55 -12.50
N ARG A 486 10.29 -27.08 -12.57
CA ARG A 486 9.15 -26.39 -13.21
C ARG A 486 8.80 -25.06 -12.55
N ALA A 487 8.85 -25.00 -11.21
CA ALA A 487 8.59 -23.76 -10.47
C ALA A 487 9.68 -22.71 -10.74
N MET A 488 10.95 -23.15 -10.74
CA MET A 488 12.08 -22.25 -10.98
C MET A 488 12.08 -21.71 -12.41
N GLU A 489 11.87 -22.53 -13.43
CA GLU A 489 11.74 -22.07 -14.83
C GLU A 489 10.55 -21.13 -15.04
N LYS A 490 9.47 -21.33 -14.28
CA LYS A 490 8.27 -20.47 -14.35
C LYS A 490 8.49 -19.09 -13.77
N TRP A 491 9.22 -18.97 -12.66
CA TRP A 491 9.27 -17.74 -11.88
C TRP A 491 10.60 -17.01 -11.94
N PHE A 492 11.74 -17.73 -12.18
CA PHE A 492 13.06 -17.12 -12.16
C PHE A 492 13.45 -16.55 -13.53
N HIS A 493 14.31 -15.55 -13.52
CA HIS A 493 14.73 -14.82 -14.72
C HIS A 493 15.89 -15.53 -15.42
N TYR A 494 16.85 -16.05 -14.64
CA TYR A 494 18.06 -16.68 -15.16
C TYR A 494 18.34 -18.02 -14.48
N GLY A 495 18.64 -19.03 -15.28
CA GLY A 495 19.10 -20.34 -14.81
C GLY A 495 20.49 -20.66 -15.29
N TRP A 496 21.35 -21.07 -14.39
CA TRP A 496 22.74 -21.41 -14.65
C TRP A 496 23.06 -22.82 -14.19
N GLY A 497 23.89 -23.52 -14.97
CA GLY A 497 24.42 -24.84 -14.62
C GLY A 497 25.94 -24.80 -14.54
N ILE A 498 26.53 -25.23 -13.41
CA ILE A 498 27.97 -25.40 -13.29
C ILE A 498 28.31 -26.83 -13.58
N ARG A 499 29.24 -27.06 -14.51
CA ARG A 499 29.84 -28.38 -14.78
C ARG A 499 31.35 -28.32 -14.73
N ARG A 500 31.97 -29.41 -14.31
CA ARG A 500 33.41 -29.59 -14.24
C ARG A 500 33.73 -31.07 -14.41
N ASP A 501 34.70 -31.37 -15.26
CA ASP A 501 35.20 -32.74 -15.43
C ASP A 501 36.24 -33.03 -14.33
N ARG A 502 35.96 -34.02 -13.50
CA ARG A 502 36.82 -34.52 -12.44
C ARG A 502 37.21 -35.97 -12.65
N SER A 503 36.92 -36.49 -13.85
CA SER A 503 37.33 -37.86 -14.18
C SER A 503 38.85 -38.04 -14.12
N PRO A 504 39.36 -39.25 -13.86
CA PRO A 504 40.78 -39.55 -13.91
C PRO A 504 41.41 -39.21 -15.26
N ASP A 505 40.62 -39.33 -16.34
CA ASP A 505 41.04 -39.11 -17.72
C ASP A 505 41.00 -37.64 -18.13
N CYS A 506 40.53 -36.75 -17.27
CA CYS A 506 40.50 -35.30 -17.56
C CYS A 506 41.93 -34.77 -17.67
N PRO A 507 42.26 -34.07 -18.81
CA PRO A 507 43.57 -33.46 -18.98
C PRO A 507 43.94 -32.51 -17.81
N LEU A 508 45.21 -32.51 -17.39
CA LEU A 508 45.67 -31.75 -16.24
C LEU A 508 45.32 -30.24 -16.36
N GLU A 509 45.46 -29.69 -17.51
CA GLU A 509 45.18 -28.27 -17.82
C GLU A 509 43.65 -27.93 -17.74
N ARG A 510 42.79 -28.96 -17.80
CA ARG A 510 41.32 -28.80 -17.71
C ARG A 510 40.74 -29.10 -16.34
N ARG A 511 41.53 -29.67 -15.41
CA ARG A 511 41.04 -30.09 -14.09
C ARG A 511 40.54 -28.93 -13.23
N ASP A 512 41.09 -27.73 -13.44
CA ASP A 512 40.71 -26.53 -12.70
C ASP A 512 39.78 -25.60 -13.51
N VAL A 513 39.28 -26.09 -14.66
CA VAL A 513 38.30 -25.38 -15.48
C VAL A 513 36.88 -25.86 -15.15
N SER A 514 36.02 -24.93 -14.80
CA SER A 514 34.56 -25.14 -14.72
C SER A 514 33.88 -24.42 -15.86
N THR A 515 32.78 -24.94 -16.37
CA THR A 515 31.95 -24.23 -17.33
C THR A 515 30.65 -23.82 -16.67
N LEU A 516 30.27 -22.58 -16.82
CA LEU A 516 28.98 -22.00 -16.42
C LEU A 516 28.12 -21.90 -17.68
N ASP A 517 27.07 -22.72 -17.76
CA ASP A 517 26.14 -22.74 -18.89
C ASP A 517 24.89 -21.92 -18.53
N LEU A 518 24.50 -20.97 -19.36
CA LEU A 518 23.19 -20.29 -19.27
C LEU A 518 22.12 -21.26 -19.81
N LEU A 519 21.26 -21.74 -18.91
CA LEU A 519 20.25 -22.74 -19.19
C LEU A 519 18.96 -22.12 -19.69
N PHE A 520 18.59 -20.98 -19.12
CA PHE A 520 17.49 -20.15 -19.59
C PHE A 520 17.71 -18.69 -19.20
N ASP A 521 17.23 -17.81 -20.05
CA ASP A 521 17.12 -16.36 -19.88
C ASP A 521 15.70 -15.96 -20.30
N ARG A 522 14.89 -15.59 -19.33
CA ARG A 522 13.48 -15.26 -19.54
C ARG A 522 13.29 -13.86 -20.11
N ASP A 523 14.24 -12.96 -19.85
CA ASP A 523 14.11 -11.55 -20.21
C ASP A 523 14.49 -11.28 -21.68
N PHE A 524 15.58 -11.91 -22.14
CA PHE A 524 16.16 -11.61 -23.46
C PHE A 524 16.33 -12.85 -24.35
N GLY A 525 16.15 -14.05 -23.80
CA GLY A 525 16.32 -15.30 -24.55
C GLY A 525 17.78 -15.60 -24.93
N ASN A 526 18.74 -15.01 -24.23
CA ASN A 526 20.16 -15.27 -24.49
C ASN A 526 20.53 -16.70 -24.09
N SER A 527 21.57 -17.22 -24.70
CA SER A 527 22.18 -18.51 -24.37
C SER A 527 23.69 -18.43 -24.54
N GLY A 528 24.41 -19.22 -23.77
CA GLY A 528 25.88 -19.23 -23.85
C GLY A 528 26.51 -20.08 -22.76
N SER A 529 27.83 -20.23 -22.85
CA SER A 529 28.64 -20.93 -21.87
C SER A 529 29.91 -20.15 -21.63
N VAL A 530 30.33 -20.07 -20.38
CA VAL A 530 31.52 -19.35 -19.95
C VAL A 530 32.46 -20.30 -19.22
N GLU A 531 33.73 -20.32 -19.60
CA GLU A 531 34.75 -21.07 -18.85
C GLU A 531 35.30 -20.25 -17.70
N LEU A 532 35.29 -20.85 -16.52
CA LEU A 532 35.77 -20.30 -15.28
C LEU A 532 37.01 -21.05 -14.82
N PHE A 533 38.09 -20.34 -14.54
CA PHE A 533 39.33 -20.92 -14.04
C PHE A 533 39.38 -20.81 -12.53
N PHE A 534 39.56 -21.93 -11.87
CA PHE A 534 39.75 -21.98 -10.43
C PHE A 534 41.23 -21.83 -10.11
N ASN A 535 41.62 -20.69 -9.55
CA ASN A 535 42.94 -20.47 -9.01
C ASN A 535 42.99 -21.00 -7.56
N LYS A 536 43.89 -21.99 -7.32
CA LYS A 536 44.03 -22.67 -5.99
C LYS A 536 44.73 -21.79 -5.00
#